data_c60ce116a9eb3b87d6b13f316d3151cc
#
_entry.id   c60ce116a9eb3b87d6b13f316d3151cc
#
_cell.length_a   1.000
_cell.length_b   1.000
_cell.length_c   1.000
_cell.angle_alpha   90.00
_cell.angle_beta   90.00
_cell.angle_gamma   90.00
#
_symmetry.space_group_name_H-M   'P 1'
#
loop_
_entity.id
_entity.type
_entity.pdbx_description
1 polymer ?
#
loop_
_entity_poly.entity_id
_entity_poly.type
_entity_poly.pdbx_seq_one_letter_code
_entity_poly.pdbx_strand_id
1 'polypeptide(L)' 'MDICAPFAGIARFRVADGEDVAPGDVLVIVEAVKLEAPVLAPGPGTVRRTVTGDFVDVEGGDVLLQVVPR' A
#
# COMPACT_ATOMS: atom_id res chain seq x y z
N MET A 1 -0.34 -7.86 -8.83
CA MET A 1 0.90 -7.72 -8.03
C MET A 1 0.50 -7.44 -6.58
N ASP A 2 1.02 -8.26 -5.69
CA ASP A 2 0.82 -8.03 -4.27
C ASP A 2 1.77 -6.95 -3.79
N ILE A 3 1.24 -6.00 -3.04
CA ILE A 3 2.03 -4.91 -2.46
C ILE A 3 2.07 -5.16 -0.95
N CYS A 4 3.26 -5.37 -0.43
CA CYS A 4 3.47 -5.79 0.95
C CYS A 4 4.11 -4.69 1.79
N ALA A 5 3.86 -4.75 3.10
CA ALA A 5 4.49 -3.83 4.04
C ALA A 5 5.99 -4.11 4.14
N PRO A 6 6.85 -3.08 4.07
CA PRO A 6 8.29 -3.26 4.17
C PRO A 6 8.77 -3.56 5.60
N PHE A 7 7.98 -3.20 6.60
CA PHE A 7 8.28 -3.44 8.02
C PHE A 7 7.00 -3.30 8.84
N ALA A 8 7.08 -3.69 10.11
CA ALA A 8 5.95 -3.54 11.03
C ALA A 8 5.73 -2.07 11.39
N GLY A 9 4.49 -1.65 11.43
CA GLY A 9 4.11 -0.29 11.77
C GLY A 9 2.65 -0.02 11.49
N ILE A 10 2.34 1.24 11.22
CA ILE A 10 1.00 1.66 10.87
C ILE A 10 0.97 2.04 9.39
N ALA A 11 0.10 1.39 8.63
CA ALA A 11 -0.10 1.68 7.22
C ALA A 11 -1.16 2.77 7.06
N ARG A 12 -0.80 3.86 6.41
CA ARG A 12 -1.73 4.92 6.00
C ARG A 12 -1.98 4.79 4.52
N PHE A 13 -3.20 4.45 4.14
CA PHE A 13 -3.55 4.28 2.73
C PHE A 13 -3.79 5.63 2.06
N ARG A 14 -3.20 5.79 0.87
CA ARG A 14 -3.32 7.01 0.06
C ARG A 14 -4.22 6.81 -1.14
N VAL A 15 -4.66 5.58 -1.39
CA VAL A 15 -5.49 5.24 -2.54
C VAL A 15 -6.72 4.47 -2.09
N ALA A 16 -7.80 4.61 -2.84
CA ALA A 16 -9.05 3.90 -2.58
C ALA A 16 -9.11 2.61 -3.39
N ASP A 17 -9.92 1.67 -2.91
CA ASP A 17 -10.23 0.46 -3.67
C ASP A 17 -10.85 0.85 -5.01
N GLY A 18 -10.37 0.25 -6.09
CA GLY A 18 -10.84 0.55 -7.44
C GLY A 18 -10.15 1.73 -8.12
N GLU A 19 -9.27 2.43 -7.43
CA GLU A 19 -8.57 3.58 -8.01
C GLU A 19 -7.52 3.12 -9.02
N ASP A 20 -7.40 3.86 -10.14
CA ASP A 20 -6.36 3.62 -11.12
C ASP A 20 -5.08 4.33 -10.69
N VAL A 21 -3.96 3.64 -10.82
CA VAL A 21 -2.64 4.18 -10.45
C VAL A 21 -1.66 4.05 -11.60
N ALA A 22 -0.67 4.93 -11.60
CA ALA A 22 0.47 4.91 -12.52
C ALA A 22 1.73 4.48 -11.76
N PRO A 23 2.77 4.02 -12.48
CA PRO A 23 4.04 3.68 -11.84
C PRO A 23 4.57 4.86 -11.02
N GLY A 24 5.03 4.58 -9.80
CA GLY A 24 5.57 5.59 -8.90
C GLY A 24 4.54 6.31 -8.04
N ASP A 25 3.25 6.09 -8.25
CA ASP A 25 2.23 6.67 -7.37
C ASP A 25 2.38 6.09 -5.95
N VAL A 26 2.22 6.95 -4.94
CA VAL A 26 2.27 6.52 -3.55
C VAL A 26 0.97 5.81 -3.21
N LEU A 27 1.06 4.53 -2.85
CA LEU A 27 -0.09 3.71 -2.50
C LEU A 27 -0.38 3.77 -1.01
N VAL A 28 0.66 3.58 -0.21
CA VAL A 28 0.55 3.46 1.25
C VAL A 28 1.81 4.08 1.83
N ILE A 29 1.69 4.69 3.00
CA ILE A 29 2.86 5.09 3.78
C ILE A 29 2.86 4.24 5.04
N VAL A 30 3.93 3.49 5.27
CA VAL A 30 4.09 2.68 6.48
C VAL A 30 4.99 3.41 7.45
N GLU A 31 4.49 3.65 8.66
CA GLU A 31 5.20 4.40 9.70
C GLU A 31 5.50 3.51 10.90
N ALA A 32 6.73 3.58 11.38
CA ALA A 32 7.15 3.07 12.67
C ALA A 32 7.69 4.26 13.49
N VAL A 33 8.18 4.01 14.70
CA VAL A 33 8.57 5.07 15.64
C VAL A 33 9.54 6.08 15.01
N LYS A 34 10.51 5.61 14.23
CA LYS A 34 11.53 6.48 13.64
C LYS A 34 11.67 6.27 12.13
N LEU A 35 10.72 5.56 11.52
CA LEU A 35 10.78 5.25 10.12
C LEU A 35 9.46 5.60 9.45
N GLU A 36 9.57 6.11 8.25
CA GLU A 36 8.43 6.33 7.38
C GLU A 36 8.85 5.94 5.98
N ALA A 37 8.12 5.01 5.36
CA ALA A 37 8.43 4.53 4.03
C ALA A 37 7.21 4.60 3.13
N PRO A 38 7.29 5.35 2.01
CA PRO A 38 6.25 5.29 0.99
C PRO A 38 6.37 3.97 0.22
N VAL A 39 5.23 3.35 -0.03
CA VAL A 39 5.16 2.15 -0.86
C VAL A 39 4.56 2.56 -2.20
N LEU A 40 5.34 2.42 -3.26
CA LEU A 40 5.00 2.96 -4.56
C LEU A 40 4.44 1.88 -5.49
N ALA A 41 3.59 2.30 -6.43
CA ALA A 41 3.09 1.39 -7.45
C ALA A 41 4.23 0.99 -8.38
N PRO A 42 4.47 -0.33 -8.58
CA PRO A 42 5.53 -0.80 -9.47
C PRO A 42 5.15 -0.73 -10.94
N GLY A 43 3.87 -0.56 -11.23
CA GLY A 43 3.36 -0.48 -12.58
C GLY A 43 1.95 0.10 -12.60
N PRO A 44 1.38 0.34 -13.80
CA PRO A 44 0.02 0.85 -13.90
C PRO A 44 -0.99 -0.25 -13.60
N GLY A 45 -2.13 0.13 -13.07
CA GLY A 45 -3.19 -0.83 -12.79
C GLY A 45 -4.30 -0.25 -11.94
N THR A 46 -5.15 -1.13 -11.47
CA THR A 46 -6.28 -0.81 -10.61
C THR A 46 -6.03 -1.38 -9.21
N VAL A 47 -6.25 -0.56 -8.20
CA VAL A 47 -6.03 -0.96 -6.80
C VAL A 47 -7.15 -1.87 -6.33
N ARG A 48 -6.75 -2.98 -5.68
CA ARG A 48 -7.66 -3.85 -4.95
C ARG A 48 -7.14 -3.96 -3.52
N ARG A 49 -7.86 -3.37 -2.59
CA ARG A 49 -7.44 -3.36 -1.19
C ARG A 49 -7.82 -4.66 -0.52
N THR A 50 -6.89 -5.19 0.27
CA THR A 50 -7.11 -6.43 1.04
C THR A 50 -7.56 -6.14 2.46
N VAL A 51 -7.41 -4.90 2.91
CA VAL A 51 -7.80 -4.47 4.26
C VAL A 51 -8.67 -3.23 4.16
N THR A 52 -9.49 -3.01 5.18
CA THR A 52 -10.36 -1.84 5.28
C THR A 52 -9.80 -0.87 6.32
N GLY A 53 -10.16 0.42 6.17
CA GLY A 53 -9.69 1.46 7.07
C GLY A 53 -8.49 2.21 6.51
N ASP A 54 -8.30 3.43 7.00
CA ASP A 54 -7.23 4.31 6.51
C ASP A 54 -5.93 4.16 7.30
N PHE A 55 -6.02 3.66 8.52
CA PHE A 55 -4.89 3.43 9.42
C PHE A 55 -4.98 2.01 9.94
N VAL A 56 -4.02 1.16 9.60
CA VAL A 56 -4.06 -0.26 9.92
C VAL A 56 -2.71 -0.69 10.48
N ASP A 57 -2.71 -1.41 11.59
CA ASP A 57 -1.51 -2.04 12.11
C ASP A 57 -1.09 -3.18 11.18
N VAL A 58 0.18 -3.19 10.80
CA VAL A 58 0.71 -4.20 9.88
C VAL A 58 2.04 -4.74 10.38
N GLU A 59 2.38 -5.92 9.91
CA GLU A 59 3.70 -6.53 10.10
C GLU A 59 4.44 -6.58 8.78
N GLY A 60 5.76 -6.64 8.83
CA GLY A 60 6.56 -6.76 7.62
C GLY A 60 6.15 -7.98 6.81
N GLY A 61 5.92 -7.78 5.52
CA GLY A 61 5.46 -8.84 4.62
C GLY A 61 3.94 -8.96 4.48
N ASP A 62 3.17 -8.28 5.34
CA ASP A 62 1.70 -8.29 5.18
C ASP A 62 1.31 -7.70 3.83
N VAL A 63 0.36 -8.35 3.16
CA VAL A 63 -0.18 -7.83 1.90
C VAL A 63 -1.12 -6.68 2.23
N LEU A 64 -0.81 -5.50 1.71
CA LEU A 64 -1.58 -4.28 1.95
C LEU A 64 -2.70 -4.12 0.92
N LEU A 65 -2.36 -4.34 -0.33
CA LEU A 65 -3.29 -4.25 -1.44
C LEU A 65 -2.69 -4.96 -2.65
N GLN A 66 -3.46 -5.05 -3.71
CA GLN A 66 -3.00 -5.56 -4.98
C GLN A 66 -3.14 -4.50 -6.05
N VAL A 67 -2.20 -4.46 -6.98
CA VAL A 67 -2.33 -3.68 -8.21
C VAL A 67 -2.59 -4.66 -9.33
N VAL A 68 -3.78 -4.57 -9.92
CA VAL A 68 -4.21 -5.47 -10.99
C VAL A 68 -3.96 -4.75 -12.32
N PRO A 69 -3.14 -5.32 -13.21
CA PRO A 69 -2.89 -4.70 -14.52
C PRO A 69 -4.19 -4.50 -15.29
N ARG A 70 -4.23 -3.39 -16.00
CA ARG A 70 -5.37 -3.06 -16.87
C ARG A 70 -5.25 -3.72 -18.23
#